data_8107fd77f60ed5ddc262c5be0acd7392
#
_entry.id   8107fd77f60ed5ddc262c5be0acd7392
#
_cell.length_a   1.000
_cell.length_b   1.000
_cell.length_c   1.000
_cell.angle_alpha   90.00
_cell.angle_beta   90.00
_cell.angle_gamma   90.00
#
_symmetry.space_group_name_H-M   'P 1'
#
loop_
_entity.id
_entity.type
_entity.pdbx_description
1 polymer ?
#
loop_
_entity_poly.entity_id
_entity_poly.type
_entity_poly.pdbx_seq_one_letter_code
_entity_poly.pdbx_strand_id
1 'polypeptide(L)'
;MPAIKHHEKLRNDAYFKDGALPCIVREMREAPSNAFVAMHDHEFSELVIVASGKISHIHADRTDRLAKGDFFAIHPGERHGYAELAPNTIVFNVLYHCGRPPMPLTVAGFPLMNELFPKDPASARASTLGRVSRSNLPAVLQLIDLIRKEEHSEQPMRRAVCESLFTSLLLAISRSTQRPNAPTQESPVQREMDFIAQNLNRKITLGELCGVSGKSASTLHREFRKAVGKSPGDYILSVRVEKARSLRETTSLSLGEIASRTGFCGASHLSRALAARKVRR
;
A
#
# COMPACT_ATOMS: atom_id res chain seq x y z
N MET A 1 -26.95 -2.84 27.98
CA MET A 1 -26.23 -2.93 26.70
C MET A 1 -27.13 -2.42 25.59
N PRO A 2 -26.88 -1.29 24.95
CA PRO A 2 -27.67 -0.87 23.80
C PRO A 2 -27.35 -1.76 22.60
N ALA A 3 -28.43 -2.21 21.95
CA ALA A 3 -28.38 -3.08 20.78
C ALA A 3 -27.50 -2.46 19.66
N ILE A 4 -26.58 -3.24 19.14
CA ILE A 4 -25.79 -2.94 17.95
C ILE A 4 -26.79 -2.80 16.79
N LYS A 5 -27.09 -1.56 16.39
CA LYS A 5 -27.90 -1.29 15.22
C LYS A 5 -27.08 -1.59 13.98
N HIS A 6 -27.66 -2.43 13.14
CA HIS A 6 -27.36 -2.77 11.75
C HIS A 6 -25.94 -2.56 11.24
N HIS A 7 -25.36 -3.67 10.80
CA HIS A 7 -24.17 -3.74 9.96
C HIS A 7 -24.36 -2.92 8.67
N GLU A 8 -23.62 -1.84 8.52
CA GLU A 8 -23.64 -1.01 7.32
C GLU A 8 -22.37 -1.31 6.51
N LYS A 9 -22.56 -1.74 5.26
CA LYS A 9 -21.46 -1.89 4.30
C LYS A 9 -21.37 -0.63 3.46
N LEU A 10 -20.26 0.10 3.58
CA LEU A 10 -20.02 1.32 2.82
C LEU A 10 -19.51 0.96 1.41
N ARG A 11 -20.23 1.41 0.39
CA ARG A 11 -19.98 1.06 -1.00
C ARG A 11 -19.12 2.09 -1.70
N ASN A 12 -18.35 1.64 -2.70
CA ASN A 12 -17.51 2.50 -3.52
C ASN A 12 -18.27 3.64 -4.20
N ASP A 13 -19.45 3.37 -4.74
CA ASP A 13 -20.28 4.33 -5.48
C ASP A 13 -20.77 5.51 -4.62
N ALA A 14 -20.88 5.33 -3.31
CA ALA A 14 -21.23 6.40 -2.39
C ALA A 14 -20.11 7.43 -2.19
N TYR A 15 -18.84 7.01 -2.31
CA TYR A 15 -17.67 7.81 -2.02
C TYR A 15 -16.90 8.20 -3.27
N PHE A 16 -16.73 7.29 -4.22
CA PHE A 16 -15.98 7.50 -5.46
C PHE A 16 -16.92 7.67 -6.66
N LYS A 17 -17.75 8.71 -6.62
CA LYS A 17 -18.60 9.07 -7.73
C LYS A 17 -17.75 9.25 -8.99
N ASP A 18 -18.08 8.50 -10.04
CA ASP A 18 -17.44 8.53 -11.37
C ASP A 18 -15.99 8.01 -11.45
N GLY A 19 -15.46 7.38 -10.41
CA GLY A 19 -14.07 6.86 -10.39
C GLY A 19 -13.01 7.97 -10.61
N ALA A 20 -13.39 9.24 -10.40
CA ALA A 20 -12.63 10.39 -10.85
C ALA A 20 -11.38 10.67 -10.02
N LEU A 21 -11.39 10.40 -8.72
CA LEU A 21 -10.27 10.74 -7.84
C LEU A 21 -9.52 9.50 -7.35
N PRO A 22 -8.18 9.58 -7.17
CA PRO A 22 -7.35 8.48 -6.65
C PRO A 22 -7.59 8.22 -5.17
N CYS A 23 -7.93 9.26 -4.43
CA CYS A 23 -8.30 9.22 -3.02
C CYS A 23 -9.25 10.35 -2.67
N ILE A 24 -9.93 10.19 -1.55
CA ILE A 24 -10.76 11.23 -0.91
C ILE A 24 -10.45 11.26 0.58
N VAL A 25 -10.64 12.40 1.22
CA VAL A 25 -10.35 12.57 2.64
C VAL A 25 -11.63 12.80 3.44
N ARG A 26 -11.76 12.08 4.54
CA ARG A 26 -12.81 12.31 5.53
C ARG A 26 -12.19 12.65 6.88
N GLU A 27 -12.67 13.72 7.47
CA GLU A 27 -12.23 14.16 8.78
C GLU A 27 -13.25 13.69 9.83
N MET A 28 -12.76 13.02 10.86
CA MET A 28 -13.51 12.67 12.05
C MET A 28 -13.01 13.52 13.21
N ARG A 29 -13.89 14.32 13.76
CA ARG A 29 -13.65 15.11 14.97
C ARG A 29 -14.32 14.46 16.17
N GLU A 30 -13.93 14.92 17.34
CA GLU A 30 -14.52 14.58 18.61
C GLU A 30 -16.04 14.40 18.48
N ALA A 31 -16.51 13.18 18.72
CA ALA A 31 -17.92 12.93 18.93
C ALA A 31 -18.25 13.15 20.42
N PRO A 32 -19.49 13.51 20.79
CA PRO A 32 -19.90 13.60 22.18
C PRO A 32 -19.51 12.31 22.91
N SER A 33 -19.13 12.41 24.16
CA SER A 33 -18.43 11.44 25.02
C SER A 33 -18.95 10.00 25.08
N ASN A 34 -19.99 9.64 24.31
CA ASN A 34 -20.59 8.30 24.24
C ASN A 34 -20.85 7.83 22.81
N ALA A 35 -20.35 8.50 21.78
CA ALA A 35 -20.58 8.08 20.41
C ALA A 35 -19.56 7.04 19.97
N PHE A 36 -19.96 5.79 20.01
CA PHE A 36 -19.29 4.73 19.24
C PHE A 36 -19.51 4.99 17.75
N VAL A 37 -18.45 5.00 16.96
CA VAL A 37 -18.62 4.79 15.54
C VAL A 37 -18.97 3.32 15.36
N ALA A 38 -20.15 3.04 14.84
CA ALA A 38 -20.68 1.69 14.72
C ALA A 38 -19.71 0.79 13.91
N MET A 39 -19.67 -0.48 14.28
CA MET A 39 -18.93 -1.50 13.52
C MET A 39 -19.46 -1.59 12.09
N HIS A 40 -18.60 -1.37 11.12
CA HIS A 40 -18.91 -1.40 9.69
C HIS A 40 -17.79 -2.07 8.89
N ASP A 41 -18.01 -2.31 7.63
CA ASP A 41 -16.99 -2.66 6.64
C ASP A 41 -17.20 -1.83 5.36
N HIS A 42 -16.24 -1.84 4.46
CA HIS A 42 -16.29 -1.09 3.21
C HIS A 42 -15.60 -1.82 2.05
N GLU A 43 -15.83 -1.33 0.81
CA GLU A 43 -15.28 -1.89 -0.43
C GLU A 43 -13.97 -1.22 -0.88
N PHE A 44 -13.51 -0.20 -0.17
CA PHE A 44 -12.28 0.56 -0.42
C PHE A 44 -11.26 0.33 0.70
N SER A 45 -10.06 0.83 0.55
CA SER A 45 -9.07 0.88 1.63
C SER A 45 -9.10 2.25 2.30
N GLU A 46 -8.78 2.28 3.59
CA GLU A 46 -8.57 3.50 4.36
C GLU A 46 -7.16 3.57 4.91
N LEU A 47 -6.50 4.70 4.74
CA LEU A 47 -5.32 5.09 5.49
C LEU A 47 -5.77 6.06 6.59
N VAL A 48 -5.75 5.60 7.83
CA VAL A 48 -6.18 6.36 9.01
C VAL A 48 -4.98 7.02 9.64
N ILE A 49 -5.09 8.32 9.96
CA ILE A 49 -4.01 9.12 10.57
C ILE A 49 -4.58 9.89 11.75
N VAL A 50 -4.02 9.67 12.95
CA VAL A 50 -4.41 10.40 14.17
C VAL A 50 -3.65 11.72 14.21
N ALA A 51 -4.35 12.81 13.85
CA ALA A 51 -3.77 14.15 13.82
C ALA A 51 -3.61 14.77 15.22
N SER A 52 -4.55 14.50 16.12
CA SER A 52 -4.50 14.90 17.53
C SER A 52 -5.32 13.97 18.40
N GLY A 53 -5.08 14.02 19.72
CA GLY A 53 -5.83 13.23 20.70
C GLY A 53 -5.46 11.75 20.73
N LYS A 54 -6.43 10.94 21.11
CA LYS A 54 -6.32 9.46 21.23
C LYS A 54 -7.63 8.82 20.83
N ILE A 55 -7.55 7.63 20.22
CA ILE A 55 -8.71 6.82 19.86
C ILE A 55 -8.47 5.35 20.24
N SER A 56 -9.56 4.63 20.47
CA SER A 56 -9.56 3.18 20.50
C SER A 56 -10.19 2.66 19.21
N HIS A 57 -9.41 1.96 18.40
CA HIS A 57 -9.85 1.29 17.17
C HIS A 57 -10.22 -0.15 17.48
N ILE A 58 -11.46 -0.51 17.17
CA ILE A 58 -12.05 -1.82 17.48
C ILE A 58 -12.03 -2.67 16.22
N HIS A 59 -11.46 -3.85 16.31
CA HIS A 59 -11.57 -4.93 15.34
C HIS A 59 -12.51 -6.02 15.85
N ALA A 60 -12.73 -7.05 15.06
CA ALA A 60 -13.55 -8.18 15.46
C ALA A 60 -12.95 -8.97 16.66
N ASP A 61 -11.61 -8.99 16.78
CA ASP A 61 -10.84 -9.81 17.71
C ASP A 61 -9.92 -9.03 18.67
N ARG A 62 -9.77 -7.69 18.47
CA ARG A 62 -8.90 -6.87 19.30
C ARG A 62 -9.31 -5.40 19.32
N THR A 63 -8.71 -4.65 20.24
CA THR A 63 -8.82 -3.18 20.30
C THR A 63 -7.42 -2.59 20.36
N ASP A 64 -7.12 -1.69 19.43
CA ASP A 64 -5.85 -0.98 19.38
C ASP A 64 -6.02 0.44 19.93
N ARG A 65 -5.13 0.84 20.85
CA ARG A 65 -5.10 2.23 21.39
C ARG A 65 -4.11 3.05 20.59
N LEU A 66 -4.61 4.10 19.96
CA LEU A 66 -3.85 4.94 19.04
C LEU A 66 -3.80 6.37 19.55
N ALA A 67 -2.71 7.07 19.26
CA ALA A 67 -2.46 8.43 19.69
C ALA A 67 -1.92 9.28 18.54
N LYS A 68 -1.80 10.59 18.78
CA LYS A 68 -1.28 11.56 17.79
C LYS A 68 -0.03 11.06 17.07
N GLY A 69 -0.10 11.05 15.76
CA GLY A 69 0.93 10.61 14.83
C GLY A 69 0.82 9.15 14.41
N ASP A 70 0.05 8.31 15.14
CA ASP A 70 -0.17 6.93 14.73
C ASP A 70 -0.97 6.89 13.44
N PHE A 71 -0.67 5.91 12.59
CA PHE A 71 -1.41 5.64 11.37
C PHE A 71 -1.50 4.12 11.12
N PHE A 72 -2.55 3.72 10.45
CA PHE A 72 -2.81 2.33 10.07
C PHE A 72 -3.65 2.28 8.80
N ALA A 73 -3.68 1.12 8.15
CA ALA A 73 -4.55 0.87 7.01
C ALA A 73 -5.64 -0.14 7.37
N ILE A 74 -6.80 0.03 6.76
CA ILE A 74 -7.93 -0.89 6.80
C ILE A 74 -8.23 -1.28 5.36
N HIS A 75 -8.47 -2.56 5.11
CA HIS A 75 -8.69 -3.07 3.77
C HIS A 75 -10.14 -3.52 3.54
N PRO A 76 -10.56 -3.68 2.26
CA PRO A 76 -11.93 -4.08 1.93
C PRO A 76 -12.39 -5.32 2.67
N GLY A 77 -13.61 -5.25 3.23
CA GLY A 77 -14.24 -6.34 3.96
C GLY A 77 -13.74 -6.53 5.40
N GLU A 78 -12.80 -5.71 5.88
CA GLU A 78 -12.36 -5.74 7.26
C GLU A 78 -13.35 -4.99 8.15
N ARG A 79 -13.94 -5.71 9.10
CA ARG A 79 -14.92 -5.17 10.01
C ARG A 79 -14.27 -4.44 11.18
N HIS A 80 -14.55 -3.15 11.31
CA HIS A 80 -13.95 -2.29 12.31
C HIS A 80 -14.90 -1.20 12.81
N GLY A 81 -14.48 -0.50 13.86
CA GLY A 81 -15.17 0.64 14.44
C GLY A 81 -14.28 1.43 15.39
N TYR A 82 -14.81 2.48 15.98
CA TYR A 82 -14.06 3.29 16.93
C TYR A 82 -14.84 3.43 18.25
N ALA A 83 -14.09 3.45 19.35
CA ALA A 83 -14.60 3.77 20.68
C ALA A 83 -13.66 4.78 21.35
N GLU A 84 -14.16 5.44 22.38
CA GLU A 84 -13.36 6.31 23.26
C GLU A 84 -12.53 7.35 22.50
N LEU A 85 -13.17 8.22 21.73
CA LEU A 85 -12.51 9.40 21.23
C LEU A 85 -12.26 10.35 22.42
N ALA A 86 -11.00 10.56 22.75
CA ALA A 86 -10.63 11.54 23.77
C ALA A 86 -10.98 12.97 23.29
N PRO A 87 -11.18 13.93 24.21
CA PRO A 87 -11.37 15.34 23.86
C PRO A 87 -10.28 15.84 22.90
N ASN A 88 -10.66 16.71 21.96
CA ASN A 88 -9.77 17.27 20.93
C ASN A 88 -9.13 16.24 19.99
N THR A 89 -9.73 15.07 19.84
CA THR A 89 -9.28 14.06 18.87
C THR A 89 -9.70 14.47 17.47
N ILE A 90 -8.73 14.44 16.55
CA ILE A 90 -8.92 14.63 15.11
C ILE A 90 -8.26 13.45 14.41
N VAL A 91 -9.04 12.78 13.56
CA VAL A 91 -8.59 11.68 12.73
C VAL A 91 -8.90 11.97 11.28
N PHE A 92 -7.98 11.69 10.40
CA PHE A 92 -8.20 11.73 8.96
C PHE A 92 -8.23 10.32 8.39
N ASN A 93 -9.29 10.01 7.68
CA ASN A 93 -9.45 8.80 6.88
C ASN A 93 -9.22 9.16 5.42
N VAL A 94 -8.12 8.68 4.85
CA VAL A 94 -7.83 8.81 3.41
C VAL A 94 -8.31 7.54 2.74
N LEU A 95 -9.45 7.63 2.05
CA LEU A 95 -10.09 6.52 1.35
C LEU A 95 -9.45 6.37 -0.03
N TYR A 96 -9.12 5.14 -0.45
CA TYR A 96 -8.48 4.89 -1.74
C TYR A 96 -8.75 3.47 -2.25
N HIS A 97 -8.52 3.25 -3.54
CA HIS A 97 -8.61 1.92 -4.15
C HIS A 97 -7.26 1.20 -4.06
N CYS A 98 -7.16 0.13 -3.25
CA CYS A 98 -5.93 -0.64 -3.11
C CYS A 98 -5.45 -1.31 -4.41
N GLY A 99 -6.33 -1.55 -5.38
CA GLY A 99 -5.96 -2.06 -6.70
C GLY A 99 -5.38 -1.00 -7.66
N ARG A 100 -5.32 0.27 -7.25
CA ARG A 100 -4.88 1.41 -8.09
C ARG A 100 -3.80 2.22 -7.36
N PRO A 101 -2.58 1.68 -7.20
CA PRO A 101 -1.50 2.44 -6.57
C PRO A 101 -1.12 3.65 -7.44
N PRO A 102 -0.87 4.82 -6.83
CA PRO A 102 -0.54 6.04 -7.55
C PRO A 102 0.88 6.03 -8.14
N MET A 103 1.67 5.03 -7.78
CA MET A 103 3.03 4.81 -8.30
C MET A 103 3.30 3.32 -8.43
N PRO A 104 4.29 2.89 -9.26
CA PRO A 104 4.69 1.49 -9.32
C PRO A 104 5.12 0.95 -7.95
N LEU A 105 4.52 -0.16 -7.50
CA LEU A 105 4.85 -0.83 -6.22
C LEU A 105 6.28 -1.39 -6.18
N THR A 106 6.97 -1.39 -7.33
CA THR A 106 8.34 -1.87 -7.48
C THR A 106 9.40 -0.84 -7.12
N VAL A 107 9.01 0.33 -6.60
CA VAL A 107 9.98 1.29 -6.08
C VAL A 107 10.63 0.65 -4.85
N ALA A 108 11.87 0.17 -5.05
CA ALA A 108 12.67 -0.45 -4.00
C ALA A 108 12.75 0.49 -2.78
N GLY A 109 12.51 -0.06 -1.60
CA GLY A 109 12.64 0.70 -0.36
C GLY A 109 11.35 1.26 0.24
N PHE A 110 10.15 0.90 -0.26
CA PHE A 110 8.88 1.31 0.34
C PHE A 110 8.06 0.12 0.87
N PRO A 111 8.44 -0.49 2.00
CA PRO A 111 7.65 -1.58 2.62
C PRO A 111 6.19 -1.18 2.87
N LEU A 112 5.96 0.08 3.24
CA LEU A 112 4.63 0.64 3.48
C LEU A 112 3.70 0.50 2.26
N MET A 113 4.24 0.62 1.03
CA MET A 113 3.43 0.49 -0.19
C MET A 113 2.84 -0.92 -0.35
N ASN A 114 3.57 -1.96 0.06
CA ASN A 114 3.06 -3.34 0.00
C ASN A 114 1.95 -3.57 1.05
N GLU A 115 1.99 -2.85 2.15
CA GLU A 115 0.98 -2.92 3.21
C GLU A 115 -0.27 -2.10 2.84
N LEU A 116 -0.10 -0.93 2.21
CA LEU A 116 -1.22 -0.09 1.75
C LEU A 116 -1.89 -0.64 0.49
N PHE A 117 -1.12 -1.32 -0.38
CA PHE A 117 -1.61 -1.89 -1.63
C PHE A 117 -1.30 -3.39 -1.70
N PRO A 118 -1.91 -4.19 -0.82
CA PRO A 118 -1.69 -5.63 -0.78
C PRO A 118 -2.17 -6.30 -2.06
N LYS A 119 -1.49 -7.37 -2.48
CA LYS A 119 -1.87 -8.14 -3.68
C LYS A 119 -3.21 -8.83 -3.52
N ASP A 120 -3.54 -9.22 -2.32
CA ASP A 120 -4.83 -9.79 -1.93
C ASP A 120 -5.40 -8.99 -0.77
N PRO A 121 -6.20 -7.94 -1.07
CA PRO A 121 -6.80 -7.10 -0.05
C PRO A 121 -7.74 -7.85 0.90
N ALA A 122 -8.39 -8.92 0.42
CA ALA A 122 -9.33 -9.69 1.23
C ALA A 122 -8.65 -10.52 2.33
N SER A 123 -7.37 -10.85 2.17
CA SER A 123 -6.57 -11.55 3.18
C SER A 123 -5.72 -10.60 4.04
N ALA A 124 -5.63 -9.33 3.67
CA ALA A 124 -4.91 -8.32 4.43
C ALA A 124 -5.68 -7.98 5.71
N ARG A 125 -4.95 -7.75 6.79
CA ARG A 125 -5.54 -7.34 8.08
C ARG A 125 -5.00 -5.98 8.48
N ALA A 126 -5.85 -5.15 9.04
CA ALA A 126 -5.43 -3.88 9.62
C ALA A 126 -4.35 -4.13 10.66
N SER A 127 -3.28 -3.40 10.53
CA SER A 127 -2.20 -3.38 11.50
C SER A 127 -1.78 -1.94 11.75
N THR A 128 -1.32 -1.63 12.96
CA THR A 128 -0.67 -0.34 13.20
C THR A 128 0.61 -0.31 12.38
N LEU A 129 0.60 0.45 11.30
CA LEU A 129 1.71 0.52 10.34
C LEU A 129 2.87 1.31 10.90
N GLY A 130 2.61 2.29 11.78
CA GLY A 130 3.66 3.07 12.39
C GLY A 130 3.21 4.38 12.99
N ARG A 131 4.20 5.22 13.28
CA ARG A 131 4.00 6.58 13.79
C ARG A 131 4.81 7.58 12.96
N VAL A 132 4.13 8.60 12.50
CA VAL A 132 4.78 9.77 11.89
C VAL A 132 5.53 10.55 12.96
N SER A 133 6.78 10.90 12.71
CA SER A 133 7.58 11.68 13.66
C SER A 133 6.92 13.05 13.94
N ARG A 134 7.15 13.59 15.15
CA ARG A 134 6.58 14.90 15.53
C ARG A 134 6.98 16.04 14.59
N SER A 135 8.20 16.00 14.06
CA SER A 135 8.73 17.00 13.12
C SER A 135 8.05 16.94 11.74
N ASN A 136 7.64 15.75 11.31
CA ASN A 136 7.09 15.53 9.96
C ASN A 136 5.55 15.55 9.93
N LEU A 137 4.90 15.35 11.07
CA LEU A 137 3.43 15.36 11.14
C LEU A 137 2.78 16.63 10.56
N PRO A 138 3.31 17.86 10.80
CA PRO A 138 2.75 19.06 10.17
C PRO A 138 2.75 19.00 8.64
N ALA A 139 3.82 18.52 8.02
CA ALA A 139 3.90 18.37 6.55
C ALA A 139 2.91 17.33 6.02
N VAL A 140 2.73 16.21 6.73
CA VAL A 140 1.73 15.19 6.40
C VAL A 140 0.32 15.78 6.47
N LEU A 141 -0.01 16.52 7.52
CA LEU A 141 -1.32 17.15 7.68
C LEU A 141 -1.56 18.26 6.64
N GLN A 142 -0.52 18.99 6.22
CA GLN A 142 -0.61 19.97 5.13
C GLN A 142 -0.96 19.28 3.80
N LEU A 143 -0.35 18.15 3.48
CA LEU A 143 -0.69 17.38 2.27
C LEU A 143 -2.14 16.89 2.29
N ILE A 144 -2.63 16.43 3.44
CA ILE A 144 -4.02 16.04 3.63
C ILE A 144 -4.96 17.23 3.38
N ASP A 145 -4.64 18.41 3.91
CA ASP A 145 -5.43 19.62 3.68
C ASP A 145 -5.45 20.05 2.20
N LEU A 146 -4.33 19.94 1.51
CA LEU A 146 -4.23 20.19 0.08
C LEU A 146 -5.10 19.21 -0.74
N ILE A 147 -5.07 17.92 -0.41
CA ILE A 147 -5.95 16.91 -1.05
C ILE A 147 -7.42 17.29 -0.83
N ARG A 148 -7.81 17.68 0.39
CA ARG A 148 -9.20 18.08 0.71
C ARG A 148 -9.64 19.30 -0.09
N LYS A 149 -8.77 20.29 -0.25
CA LYS A 149 -9.07 21.47 -1.08
C LYS A 149 -9.24 21.10 -2.54
N GLU A 150 -8.35 20.26 -3.06
CA GLU A 150 -8.40 19.83 -4.44
C GLU A 150 -9.57 18.87 -4.71
N GLU A 151 -10.00 18.06 -3.73
CA GLU A 151 -11.20 17.20 -3.82
C GLU A 151 -12.46 17.99 -4.16
N HIS A 152 -12.55 19.27 -3.77
CA HIS A 152 -13.68 20.15 -4.01
C HIS A 152 -13.40 21.19 -5.11
N SER A 153 -12.24 21.12 -5.75
CA SER A 153 -11.84 22.06 -6.81
C SER A 153 -12.57 21.74 -8.12
N GLU A 154 -12.95 22.78 -8.84
CA GLU A 154 -13.46 22.68 -10.20
C GLU A 154 -12.37 22.99 -11.25
N GLN A 155 -11.12 23.16 -10.81
CA GLN A 155 -10.00 23.51 -11.68
C GLN A 155 -9.63 22.36 -12.64
N PRO A 156 -9.13 22.71 -13.84
CA PRO A 156 -8.59 21.71 -14.76
C PRO A 156 -7.50 20.86 -14.10
N MET A 157 -7.37 19.60 -14.53
CA MET A 157 -6.36 18.67 -14.04
C MET A 157 -6.51 18.23 -12.56
N ARG A 158 -7.64 18.53 -11.92
CA ARG A 158 -7.94 18.16 -10.53
C ARG A 158 -7.49 16.73 -10.17
N ARG A 159 -7.81 15.76 -11.04
CA ARG A 159 -7.42 14.36 -10.81
C ARG A 159 -5.90 14.18 -10.74
N ALA A 160 -5.16 14.78 -11.67
CA ALA A 160 -3.69 14.66 -11.72
C ALA A 160 -3.04 15.33 -10.50
N VAL A 161 -3.59 16.47 -10.05
CA VAL A 161 -3.14 17.15 -8.84
C VAL A 161 -3.40 16.27 -7.59
N CYS A 162 -4.62 15.73 -7.45
CA CYS A 162 -4.92 14.79 -6.36
C CYS A 162 -4.00 13.57 -6.37
N GLU A 163 -3.69 12.99 -7.55
CA GLU A 163 -2.79 11.84 -7.68
C GLU A 163 -1.36 12.19 -7.24
N SER A 164 -0.87 13.35 -7.62
CA SER A 164 0.44 13.85 -7.21
C SER A 164 0.52 14.13 -5.71
N LEU A 165 -0.51 14.74 -5.14
CA LEU A 165 -0.61 15.01 -3.70
C LEU A 165 -0.72 13.72 -2.89
N PHE A 166 -1.52 12.77 -3.34
CA PHE A 166 -1.63 11.46 -2.69
C PHE A 166 -0.31 10.69 -2.73
N THR A 167 0.38 10.70 -3.88
CA THR A 167 1.73 10.17 -4.00
C THR A 167 2.68 10.81 -3.01
N SER A 168 2.67 12.15 -2.92
CA SER A 168 3.50 12.92 -1.99
C SER A 168 3.20 12.59 -0.53
N LEU A 169 1.92 12.41 -0.18
CA LEU A 169 1.48 12.00 1.15
C LEU A 169 2.06 10.63 1.53
N LEU A 170 1.95 9.63 0.65
CA LEU A 170 2.49 8.29 0.88
C LEU A 170 4.01 8.31 1.04
N LEU A 171 4.71 9.11 0.23
CA LEU A 171 6.16 9.29 0.34
C LEU A 171 6.56 9.99 1.65
N ALA A 172 5.84 11.05 2.04
CA ALA A 172 6.09 11.78 3.28
C ALA A 172 5.90 10.87 4.50
N ILE A 173 4.83 10.08 4.54
CA ILE A 173 4.60 9.09 5.61
C ILE A 173 5.72 8.05 5.62
N SER A 174 6.05 7.46 4.48
CA SER A 174 7.10 6.42 4.38
C SER A 174 8.47 6.92 4.88
N ARG A 175 8.82 8.16 4.55
CA ARG A 175 10.09 8.79 4.99
C ARG A 175 10.09 9.18 6.46
N SER A 176 8.93 9.48 7.02
CA SER A 176 8.78 9.98 8.39
C SER A 176 8.45 8.89 9.41
N THR A 177 8.19 7.67 8.94
CA THR A 177 7.81 6.58 9.82
C THR A 177 8.99 6.14 10.66
N GLN A 178 8.98 6.50 11.92
CA GLN A 178 9.73 5.78 12.92
C GLN A 178 8.90 4.53 13.25
N ARG A 179 9.32 3.38 12.79
CA ARG A 179 8.77 2.13 13.31
C ARG A 179 9.10 2.10 14.81
N PRO A 180 8.09 2.06 15.72
CA PRO A 180 8.39 1.86 17.12
C PRO A 180 9.05 0.49 17.22
N ASN A 181 10.38 0.46 17.43
CA ASN A 181 11.17 -0.72 17.81
C ASN A 181 10.73 -2.08 17.20
N ALA A 182 10.22 -2.10 15.99
CA ALA A 182 10.41 -3.29 15.19
C ALA A 182 11.91 -3.27 14.85
N PRO A 183 12.69 -4.29 15.25
CA PRO A 183 13.98 -4.45 14.62
C PRO A 183 13.67 -4.38 13.13
N THR A 184 14.43 -3.61 12.38
CA THR A 184 14.47 -3.64 10.93
C THR A 184 14.83 -5.06 10.55
N GLN A 185 13.86 -5.97 10.61
CA GLN A 185 13.93 -7.18 9.84
C GLN A 185 13.66 -6.72 8.41
N GLU A 186 14.73 -6.16 7.81
CA GLU A 186 14.86 -6.26 6.37
C GLU A 186 14.38 -7.67 6.03
N SER A 187 13.40 -7.76 5.12
CA SER A 187 12.97 -9.09 4.65
C SER A 187 14.24 -9.93 4.52
N PRO A 188 14.30 -11.14 5.08
CA PRO A 188 15.51 -11.95 5.02
C PRO A 188 16.06 -12.12 3.59
N VAL A 189 15.31 -11.65 2.60
CA VAL A 189 15.67 -11.65 1.17
C VAL A 189 15.62 -10.24 0.55
N GLN A 190 15.64 -9.16 1.36
CA GLN A 190 15.52 -7.79 0.84
C GLN A 190 16.69 -7.40 -0.07
N ARG A 191 17.92 -7.71 0.32
CA ARG A 191 19.12 -7.42 -0.48
C ARG A 191 19.08 -8.09 -1.84
N GLU A 192 18.65 -9.34 -1.89
CA GLU A 192 18.48 -10.09 -3.13
C GLU A 192 17.34 -9.52 -3.98
N MET A 193 16.25 -9.09 -3.37
CA MET A 193 15.15 -8.42 -4.08
C MET A 193 15.59 -7.10 -4.71
N ASP A 194 16.37 -6.28 -3.99
CA ASP A 194 16.93 -5.03 -4.48
C ASP A 194 17.91 -5.28 -5.61
N PHE A 195 18.79 -6.27 -5.48
CA PHE A 195 19.70 -6.68 -6.52
C PHE A 195 18.95 -7.12 -7.79
N ILE A 196 17.89 -7.91 -7.65
CA ILE A 196 17.03 -8.34 -8.76
C ILE A 196 16.43 -7.13 -9.46
N ALA A 197 15.86 -6.18 -8.70
CA ALA A 197 15.22 -4.99 -9.26
C ALA A 197 16.18 -4.13 -10.08
N GLN A 198 17.43 -4.00 -9.65
CA GLN A 198 18.47 -3.23 -10.33
C GLN A 198 19.07 -3.93 -11.56
N ASN A 199 18.92 -5.25 -11.68
CA ASN A 199 19.58 -6.06 -12.71
C ASN A 199 18.62 -6.82 -13.62
N LEU A 200 17.34 -6.39 -13.73
CA LEU A 200 16.30 -7.11 -14.47
C LEU A 200 16.62 -7.31 -15.97
N ASN A 201 17.38 -6.41 -16.56
CA ASN A 201 17.70 -6.39 -17.99
C ASN A 201 18.76 -7.42 -18.40
N ARG A 202 19.39 -8.12 -17.46
CA ARG A 202 20.43 -9.12 -17.72
C ARG A 202 20.10 -10.47 -17.05
N LYS A 203 20.85 -11.50 -17.40
CA LYS A 203 20.76 -12.80 -16.71
C LYS A 203 21.19 -12.62 -15.24
N ILE A 204 20.36 -13.08 -14.33
CA ILE A 204 20.62 -13.13 -12.89
C ILE A 204 20.74 -14.61 -12.51
N THR A 205 21.84 -14.99 -11.91
CA THR A 205 22.13 -16.36 -11.47
C THR A 205 21.85 -16.52 -9.98
N LEU A 206 21.55 -17.74 -9.56
CA LEU A 206 21.38 -18.07 -8.13
C LEU A 206 22.68 -17.83 -7.35
N GLY A 207 23.85 -18.08 -7.99
CA GLY A 207 25.15 -17.81 -7.39
C GLY A 207 25.37 -16.33 -7.07
N GLU A 208 24.97 -15.42 -7.96
CA GLU A 208 25.02 -13.97 -7.69
C GLU A 208 24.14 -13.59 -6.50
N LEU A 209 22.92 -14.13 -6.41
CA LEU A 209 22.05 -13.87 -5.29
C LEU A 209 22.60 -14.42 -3.96
N CYS A 210 23.25 -15.59 -4.00
CA CYS A 210 23.96 -16.13 -2.85
C CYS A 210 25.14 -15.22 -2.44
N GLY A 211 25.87 -14.68 -3.41
CA GLY A 211 26.97 -13.73 -3.16
C GLY A 211 26.52 -12.43 -2.51
N VAL A 212 25.36 -11.91 -2.90
CA VAL A 212 24.78 -10.67 -2.34
C VAL A 212 24.47 -10.80 -0.84
N SER A 213 24.03 -11.96 -0.39
CA SER A 213 23.59 -12.17 0.99
C SER A 213 24.51 -13.05 1.83
N GLY A 214 25.50 -13.70 1.23
CA GLY A 214 26.36 -14.67 1.90
C GLY A 214 25.66 -15.99 2.26
N LYS A 215 24.48 -16.28 1.67
CA LYS A 215 23.66 -17.45 1.98
C LYS A 215 23.91 -18.61 1.03
N SER A 216 23.69 -19.82 1.52
CA SER A 216 23.66 -21.00 0.64
C SER A 216 22.39 -20.99 -0.25
N ALA A 217 22.46 -21.66 -1.40
CA ALA A 217 21.32 -21.77 -2.32
C ALA A 217 20.06 -22.36 -1.67
N SER A 218 20.21 -23.36 -0.82
CA SER A 218 19.08 -23.97 -0.09
C SER A 218 18.44 -23.03 0.93
N THR A 219 19.26 -22.27 1.66
CA THR A 219 18.79 -21.23 2.60
C THR A 219 18.04 -20.13 1.85
N LEU A 220 18.60 -19.66 0.74
CA LEU A 220 18.00 -18.63 -0.08
C LEU A 220 16.63 -19.06 -0.64
N HIS A 221 16.53 -20.27 -1.18
CA HIS A 221 15.26 -20.83 -1.66
C HIS A 221 14.20 -20.91 -0.55
N ARG A 222 14.57 -21.39 0.63
CA ARG A 222 13.67 -21.51 1.78
C ARG A 222 13.17 -20.13 2.23
N GLU A 223 14.07 -19.16 2.33
CA GLU A 223 13.74 -17.81 2.77
C GLU A 223 12.89 -17.07 1.75
N PHE A 224 13.17 -17.20 0.45
CA PHE A 224 12.31 -16.65 -0.60
C PHE A 224 10.89 -17.22 -0.54
N ARG A 225 10.75 -18.54 -0.37
CA ARG A 225 9.42 -19.15 -0.22
C ARG A 225 8.69 -18.66 1.01
N LYS A 226 9.39 -18.50 2.14
CA LYS A 226 8.80 -18.01 3.39
C LYS A 226 8.41 -16.54 3.30
N ALA A 227 9.25 -15.69 2.70
CA ALA A 227 9.05 -14.24 2.65
C ALA A 227 8.12 -13.78 1.51
N VAL A 228 8.18 -14.46 0.36
CA VAL A 228 7.51 -14.02 -0.90
C VAL A 228 6.61 -15.09 -1.51
N GLY A 229 6.49 -16.27 -0.91
CA GLY A 229 5.70 -17.38 -1.43
C GLY A 229 6.21 -18.00 -2.74
N LYS A 230 7.42 -17.65 -3.20
CA LYS A 230 7.98 -18.03 -4.51
C LYS A 230 9.42 -18.46 -4.39
N SER A 231 9.91 -19.24 -5.38
CA SER A 231 11.35 -19.42 -5.56
C SER A 231 12.02 -18.14 -6.08
N PRO A 232 13.35 -17.96 -5.91
CA PRO A 232 14.06 -16.82 -6.49
C PRO A 232 13.86 -16.68 -8.01
N GLY A 233 13.89 -17.78 -8.76
CA GLY A 233 13.64 -17.79 -10.20
C GLY A 233 12.23 -17.36 -10.58
N ASP A 234 11.21 -17.87 -9.87
CA ASP A 234 9.82 -17.48 -10.09
C ASP A 234 9.59 -16.01 -9.72
N TYR A 235 10.28 -15.51 -8.70
CA TYR A 235 10.25 -14.12 -8.31
C TYR A 235 10.84 -13.23 -9.40
N ILE A 236 12.05 -13.53 -9.91
CA ILE A 236 12.69 -12.82 -11.04
C ILE A 236 11.73 -12.77 -12.23
N LEU A 237 11.16 -13.93 -12.62
CA LEU A 237 10.23 -13.99 -13.74
C LEU A 237 9.00 -13.12 -13.48
N SER A 238 8.49 -13.13 -12.25
CA SER A 238 7.30 -12.32 -11.91
C SER A 238 7.55 -10.82 -12.03
N VAL A 239 8.70 -10.33 -11.58
CA VAL A 239 9.06 -8.91 -11.65
C VAL A 239 9.33 -8.49 -13.11
N ARG A 240 9.98 -9.34 -13.90
CA ARG A 240 10.18 -9.09 -15.34
C ARG A 240 8.88 -8.96 -16.11
N VAL A 241 7.92 -9.87 -15.87
CA VAL A 241 6.60 -9.82 -16.51
C VAL A 241 5.85 -8.55 -16.14
N GLU A 242 5.89 -8.15 -14.87
CA GLU A 242 5.24 -6.93 -14.39
C GLU A 242 5.84 -5.68 -15.05
N LYS A 243 7.16 -5.60 -15.09
CA LYS A 243 7.87 -4.51 -15.77
C LYS A 243 7.56 -4.46 -17.26
N ALA A 244 7.48 -5.63 -17.92
CA ALA A 244 7.15 -5.71 -19.32
C ALA A 244 5.71 -5.26 -19.62
N ARG A 245 4.76 -5.58 -18.75
CA ARG A 245 3.37 -5.09 -18.85
C ARG A 245 3.32 -3.57 -18.74
N SER A 246 3.95 -3.01 -17.71
CA SER A 246 4.03 -1.58 -17.50
C SER A 246 4.61 -0.86 -18.74
N LEU A 247 5.74 -1.35 -19.27
CA LEU A 247 6.35 -0.76 -20.49
C LEU A 247 5.41 -0.84 -21.70
N ARG A 248 4.68 -1.94 -21.86
CA ARG A 248 3.72 -2.10 -22.97
C ARG A 248 2.54 -1.15 -22.89
N GLU A 249 2.11 -0.81 -21.67
CA GLU A 249 0.97 0.09 -21.42
C GLU A 249 1.36 1.55 -21.48
N THR A 250 2.62 1.88 -21.13
CA THR A 250 3.06 3.28 -20.97
C THR A 250 3.98 3.77 -22.09
N THR A 251 4.39 2.90 -23.04
CA THR A 251 5.31 3.26 -24.12
C THR A 251 4.90 2.65 -25.45
N SER A 252 5.46 3.18 -26.55
CA SER A 252 5.33 2.63 -27.90
C SER A 252 6.43 1.63 -28.28
N LEU A 253 7.16 1.08 -27.32
CA LEU A 253 8.25 0.13 -27.57
C LEU A 253 7.73 -1.17 -28.19
N SER A 254 8.48 -1.71 -29.13
CA SER A 254 8.22 -3.04 -29.69
C SER A 254 8.41 -4.15 -28.64
N LEU A 255 7.77 -5.30 -28.83
CA LEU A 255 7.97 -6.46 -27.95
C LEU A 255 9.42 -6.91 -27.85
N GLY A 256 10.22 -6.72 -28.90
CA GLY A 256 11.65 -7.01 -28.90
C GLY A 256 12.44 -6.09 -27.98
N GLU A 257 12.17 -4.79 -28.05
CA GLU A 257 12.79 -3.80 -27.16
C GLU A 257 12.38 -3.99 -25.70
N ILE A 258 11.10 -4.27 -25.46
CA ILE A 258 10.60 -4.59 -24.11
C ILE A 258 11.29 -5.85 -23.57
N ALA A 259 11.42 -6.90 -24.38
CA ALA A 259 12.11 -8.13 -23.99
C ALA A 259 13.57 -7.85 -23.59
N SER A 260 14.32 -7.07 -24.39
CA SER A 260 15.69 -6.68 -24.08
C SER A 260 15.79 -5.90 -22.76
N ARG A 261 14.90 -4.92 -22.55
CA ARG A 261 14.91 -4.08 -21.34
C ARG A 261 14.47 -4.82 -20.07
N THR A 262 13.80 -5.96 -20.22
CA THR A 262 13.26 -6.73 -19.10
C THR A 262 13.94 -8.10 -18.93
N GLY A 263 15.03 -8.34 -19.67
CA GLY A 263 15.87 -9.53 -19.53
C GLY A 263 15.25 -10.83 -20.06
N PHE A 264 14.29 -10.74 -20.98
CA PHE A 264 13.82 -11.89 -21.76
C PHE A 264 14.74 -12.12 -22.95
N CYS A 265 14.93 -13.39 -23.33
CA CYS A 265 15.78 -13.77 -24.46
C CYS A 265 15.24 -13.31 -25.84
N GLY A 266 14.02 -12.77 -25.91
CA GLY A 266 13.38 -12.25 -27.12
C GLY A 266 11.88 -12.12 -26.99
N ALA A 267 11.27 -11.51 -28.03
CA ALA A 267 9.84 -11.22 -28.09
C ALA A 267 8.95 -12.46 -27.90
N SER A 268 9.32 -13.61 -28.50
CA SER A 268 8.54 -14.85 -28.38
C SER A 268 8.55 -15.41 -26.94
N HIS A 269 9.68 -15.29 -26.22
CA HIS A 269 9.74 -15.71 -24.81
C HIS A 269 8.90 -14.79 -23.93
N LEU A 270 8.99 -13.47 -24.14
CA LEU A 270 8.16 -12.48 -23.43
C LEU A 270 6.68 -12.72 -23.70
N SER A 271 6.28 -12.92 -24.96
CA SER A 271 4.88 -13.16 -25.33
C SER A 271 4.28 -14.38 -24.61
N ARG A 272 5.01 -15.51 -24.57
CA ARG A 272 4.60 -16.70 -23.81
C ARG A 272 4.47 -16.43 -22.31
N ALA A 273 5.40 -15.70 -21.72
CA ALA A 273 5.38 -15.35 -20.30
C ALA A 273 4.19 -14.44 -19.94
N LEU A 274 3.83 -13.51 -20.83
CA LEU A 274 2.65 -12.65 -20.67
C LEU A 274 1.35 -13.42 -20.79
N ALA A 275 1.27 -14.40 -21.71
CA ALA A 275 0.10 -15.24 -21.93
C ALA A 275 -0.15 -16.24 -20.79
N ALA A 276 0.90 -16.91 -20.30
CA ALA A 276 0.83 -17.93 -19.25
C ALA A 276 0.21 -17.42 -17.92
N ARG A 277 0.27 -16.11 -17.66
CA ARG A 277 -0.34 -15.49 -16.48
C ARG A 277 -1.76 -14.94 -16.67
N LYS A 278 -2.28 -14.91 -17.90
CA LYS A 278 -3.70 -14.59 -18.16
C LYS A 278 -4.65 -15.72 -17.74
N VAL A 279 -4.15 -16.96 -17.67
CA VAL A 279 -4.94 -18.19 -17.43
C VAL A 279 -5.06 -18.54 -15.94
N ARG A 280 -4.34 -17.83 -15.04
CA ARG A 280 -4.38 -18.08 -13.58
C ARG A 280 -5.04 -16.91 -12.80
N ARG A 281 -6.09 -16.33 -13.36
CA ARG A 281 -7.03 -15.46 -12.64
C ARG A 281 -8.34 -16.16 -12.40
#